data_d4cff00cab5b27bf132e8ad87dddd3c3
#
_entry.id   d4cff00cab5b27bf132e8ad87dddd3c3
#
_cell.length_a   1.000
_cell.length_b   1.000
_cell.length_c   1.000
_cell.angle_alpha   90.00
_cell.angle_beta   90.00
_cell.angle_gamma   90.00
#
_symmetry.space_group_name_H-M   'P 1'
#
loop_
_entity.id
_entity.type
_entity.pdbx_description
1 polymer ?
#
loop_
_entity_poly.entity_id
_entity_poly.type
_entity_poly.pdbx_seq_one_letter_code
_entity_poly.pdbx_strand_id
1 'polypeptide(L)'
;MTNWKTWVGIGVLMFLFGLLALGNAVVTSLAITVMLGSLFAIAGVAQLWAGFSGVLQVNRGFTLLWGLISLLIGVSFIANPLEGTVSLTMLVTGFLLASGLIRLLMAWRMRESRLFWALLFSGAVTVLLGGYILANFAAISLSLLGILFGIELLVDGAGLIGFGLFLRNLRL
;
A
#
# COMPACT_ATOMS: atom_id res chain seq x y z
N MET A 1 -28.34 -2.53 -12.22
CA MET A 1 -28.83 -1.19 -11.79
C MET A 1 -27.86 -0.66 -10.73
N THR A 2 -26.88 0.11 -11.14
CA THR A 2 -25.88 0.68 -10.22
C THR A 2 -26.51 1.85 -9.46
N ASN A 3 -26.83 1.62 -8.19
CA ASN A 3 -27.40 2.65 -7.33
C ASN A 3 -26.33 3.71 -7.01
N TRP A 4 -26.46 4.94 -7.53
CA TRP A 4 -25.57 6.06 -7.20
C TRP A 4 -25.43 6.26 -5.68
N LYS A 5 -26.49 5.98 -4.90
CA LYS A 5 -26.51 6.05 -3.43
C LYS A 5 -25.48 5.10 -2.79
N THR A 6 -25.29 3.92 -3.37
CA THR A 6 -24.31 2.93 -2.88
C THR A 6 -22.88 3.46 -3.03
N TRP A 7 -22.56 4.07 -4.19
CA TRP A 7 -21.24 4.66 -4.44
C TRP A 7 -20.96 5.84 -3.50
N VAL A 8 -21.92 6.71 -3.31
CA VAL A 8 -21.79 7.83 -2.35
C VAL A 8 -21.66 7.30 -0.93
N GLY A 9 -22.46 6.32 -0.52
CA GLY A 9 -22.40 5.73 0.82
C GLY A 9 -21.04 5.09 1.11
N ILE A 10 -20.49 4.29 0.19
CA ILE A 10 -19.16 3.70 0.32
C ILE A 10 -18.09 4.79 0.36
N GLY A 11 -18.18 5.81 -0.51
CA GLY A 11 -17.24 6.91 -0.54
C GLY A 11 -17.22 7.72 0.76
N VAL A 12 -18.38 7.99 1.35
CA VAL A 12 -18.48 8.66 2.65
C VAL A 12 -17.87 7.83 3.76
N LEU A 13 -18.12 6.52 3.79
CA LEU A 13 -17.51 5.61 4.77
C LEU A 13 -15.99 5.59 4.63
N MET A 14 -15.47 5.46 3.41
CA MET A 14 -14.01 5.49 3.16
C MET A 14 -13.40 6.81 3.58
N PHE A 15 -14.08 7.93 3.29
CA PHE A 15 -13.61 9.26 3.69
C PHE A 15 -13.54 9.41 5.22
N LEU A 16 -14.56 8.95 5.94
CA LEU A 16 -14.57 8.96 7.41
C LEU A 16 -13.48 8.06 7.99
N PHE A 17 -13.30 6.86 7.46
CA PHE A 17 -12.20 5.97 7.87
C PHE A 17 -10.84 6.57 7.57
N GLY A 18 -10.67 7.29 6.47
CA GLY A 18 -9.44 8.02 6.14
C GLY A 18 -9.11 9.10 7.18
N LEU A 19 -10.12 9.86 7.64
CA LEU A 19 -9.94 10.85 8.71
C LEU A 19 -9.55 10.20 10.04
N LEU A 20 -10.19 9.08 10.41
CA LEU A 20 -9.86 8.32 11.61
C LEU A 20 -8.43 7.75 11.53
N ALA A 21 -8.04 7.23 10.37
CA ALA A 21 -6.71 6.70 10.13
C ALA A 21 -5.63 7.78 10.29
N LEU A 22 -5.85 8.99 9.78
CA LEU A 22 -4.93 10.12 9.97
C LEU A 22 -4.90 10.60 11.42
N GLY A 23 -6.04 10.61 12.11
CA GLY A 23 -6.13 11.00 13.52
C GLY A 23 -5.33 10.08 14.46
N ASN A 24 -5.15 8.80 14.09
CA ASN A 24 -4.42 7.80 14.86
C ASN A 24 -3.45 7.00 13.95
N ALA A 25 -2.57 7.71 13.26
CA ALA A 25 -1.70 7.12 12.23
C ALA A 25 -0.82 5.97 12.74
N VAL A 26 -0.32 6.03 13.99
CA VAL A 26 0.46 4.94 14.59
C VAL A 26 -0.39 3.68 14.78
N VAL A 27 -1.58 3.83 15.36
CA VAL A 27 -2.51 2.69 15.58
C VAL A 27 -2.91 2.08 14.24
N THR A 28 -3.19 2.93 13.25
CA THR A 28 -3.52 2.47 11.89
C THR A 28 -2.35 1.71 11.26
N SER A 29 -1.12 2.20 11.40
CA SER A 29 0.09 1.50 10.89
C SER A 29 0.23 0.11 11.53
N LEU A 30 0.05 0.01 12.86
CA LEU A 30 0.10 -1.27 13.56
C LEU A 30 -1.02 -2.22 13.09
N ALA A 31 -2.23 -1.71 12.92
CA ALA A 31 -3.36 -2.50 12.42
C ALA A 31 -3.08 -3.03 11.00
N ILE A 32 -2.53 -2.21 10.11
CA ILE A 32 -2.12 -2.62 8.75
C ILE A 32 -1.05 -3.71 8.84
N THR A 33 -0.06 -3.55 9.72
CA THR A 33 1.01 -4.54 9.89
C THR A 33 0.47 -5.89 10.36
N VAL A 34 -0.42 -5.90 11.36
CA VAL A 34 -1.06 -7.13 11.84
C VAL A 34 -1.96 -7.76 10.76
N MET A 35 -2.69 -6.94 10.01
CA MET A 35 -3.51 -7.41 8.89
C MET A 35 -2.65 -8.06 7.80
N LEU A 36 -1.56 -7.42 7.39
CA LEU A 36 -0.61 -7.99 6.43
C LEU A 36 0.04 -9.26 6.98
N GLY A 37 0.43 -9.26 8.26
CA GLY A 37 0.97 -10.44 8.94
C GLY A 37 -0.01 -11.62 8.90
N SER A 38 -1.29 -11.39 9.17
CA SER A 38 -2.32 -12.43 9.10
C SER A 38 -2.52 -12.96 7.67
N LEU A 39 -2.51 -12.08 6.67
CA LEU A 39 -2.58 -12.48 5.25
C LEU A 39 -1.38 -13.32 4.85
N PHE A 40 -0.15 -12.92 5.24
CA PHE A 40 1.06 -13.70 4.98
C PHE A 40 1.04 -15.06 5.68
N ALA A 41 0.55 -15.12 6.93
CA ALA A 41 0.42 -16.38 7.66
C ALA A 41 -0.57 -17.33 6.97
N ILE A 42 -1.76 -16.85 6.60
CA ILE A 42 -2.76 -17.63 5.86
C ILE A 42 -2.21 -18.09 4.51
N ALA A 43 -1.59 -17.19 3.75
CA ALA A 43 -0.98 -17.53 2.47
C ALA A 43 0.15 -18.55 2.63
N GLY A 44 0.99 -18.43 3.66
CA GLY A 44 2.05 -19.37 3.98
C GLY A 44 1.51 -20.77 4.28
N VAL A 45 0.47 -20.87 5.13
CA VAL A 45 -0.19 -22.15 5.43
C VAL A 45 -0.79 -22.76 4.15
N ALA A 46 -1.48 -21.96 3.34
CA ALA A 46 -2.08 -22.43 2.09
C ALA A 46 -1.02 -22.94 1.09
N GLN A 47 0.12 -22.23 0.98
CA GLN A 47 1.23 -22.66 0.13
C GLN A 47 1.91 -23.95 0.63
N LEU A 48 2.10 -24.09 1.94
CA LEU A 48 2.62 -25.32 2.52
C LEU A 48 1.67 -26.47 2.26
N TRP A 49 0.39 -26.29 2.49
CA TRP A 49 -0.63 -27.30 2.17
C TRP A 49 -0.60 -27.72 0.70
N ALA A 50 -0.56 -26.75 -0.21
CA ALA A 50 -0.50 -26.99 -1.66
C ALA A 50 0.79 -27.73 -2.08
N GLY A 51 1.93 -27.39 -1.45
CA GLY A 51 3.21 -28.06 -1.69
C GLY A 51 3.23 -29.51 -1.18
N PHE A 52 2.58 -29.80 -0.06
CA PHE A 52 2.47 -31.17 0.46
C PHE A 52 1.44 -32.02 -0.30
N SER A 53 0.31 -31.46 -0.69
CA SER A 53 -0.77 -32.17 -1.39
C SER A 53 -0.47 -32.45 -2.86
N GLY A 54 0.59 -31.86 -3.44
CA GLY A 54 0.98 -32.06 -4.84
C GLY A 54 -0.03 -31.50 -5.86
N VAL A 55 -0.98 -30.67 -5.44
CA VAL A 55 -2.01 -30.06 -6.30
C VAL A 55 -1.40 -29.12 -7.35
N LEU A 56 -0.27 -28.48 -7.03
CA LEU A 56 0.43 -27.60 -7.95
C LEU A 56 1.56 -28.37 -8.64
N GLN A 57 1.52 -28.45 -9.99
CA GLN A 57 2.59 -29.03 -10.83
C GLN A 57 3.84 -28.13 -10.92
N VAL A 58 3.92 -27.08 -10.11
CA VAL A 58 5.07 -26.19 -9.99
C VAL A 58 6.12 -26.83 -9.07
N ASN A 59 7.38 -26.45 -9.22
CA ASN A 59 8.51 -26.97 -8.43
C ASN A 59 8.17 -27.00 -6.93
N ARG A 60 7.88 -28.20 -6.42
CA ARG A 60 7.39 -28.45 -5.05
C ARG A 60 8.30 -27.82 -3.99
N GLY A 61 9.62 -27.92 -4.19
CA GLY A 61 10.59 -27.34 -3.26
C GLY A 61 10.48 -25.82 -3.17
N PHE A 62 10.27 -25.15 -4.31
CA PHE A 62 10.09 -23.71 -4.38
C PHE A 62 8.80 -23.26 -3.65
N THR A 63 7.70 -23.97 -3.87
CA THR A 63 6.42 -23.66 -3.19
C THR A 63 6.51 -23.83 -1.67
N LEU A 64 7.15 -24.89 -1.20
CA LEU A 64 7.36 -25.12 0.23
C LEU A 64 8.27 -24.07 0.86
N LEU A 65 9.36 -23.69 0.18
CA LEU A 65 10.27 -22.65 0.64
C LEU A 65 9.55 -21.30 0.79
N TRP A 66 8.81 -20.88 -0.24
CA TRP A 66 8.04 -19.63 -0.20
C TRP A 66 6.91 -19.67 0.83
N GLY A 67 6.24 -20.81 1.00
CA GLY A 67 5.23 -21.00 2.02
C GLY A 67 5.80 -20.85 3.44
N LEU A 68 6.98 -21.44 3.69
CA LEU A 68 7.66 -21.30 4.97
C LEU A 68 8.10 -19.86 5.24
N ILE A 69 8.71 -19.19 4.25
CA ILE A 69 9.11 -17.77 4.37
C ILE A 69 7.89 -16.88 4.67
N SER A 70 6.80 -17.05 3.90
CA SER A 70 5.57 -16.28 4.09
C SER A 70 4.99 -16.50 5.49
N LEU A 71 4.98 -17.74 5.96
CA LEU A 71 4.48 -18.07 7.31
C LEU A 71 5.35 -17.42 8.40
N LEU A 72 6.66 -17.49 8.29
CA LEU A 72 7.59 -16.89 9.26
C LEU A 72 7.44 -15.38 9.31
N ILE A 73 7.36 -14.70 8.15
CA ILE A 73 7.12 -13.26 8.07
C ILE A 73 5.77 -12.91 8.70
N GLY A 74 4.72 -13.66 8.36
CA GLY A 74 3.38 -13.43 8.90
C GLY A 74 3.31 -13.54 10.42
N VAL A 75 3.89 -14.60 10.98
CA VAL A 75 3.97 -14.81 12.43
C VAL A 75 4.81 -13.72 13.10
N SER A 76 5.94 -13.32 12.50
CA SER A 76 6.79 -12.25 13.03
C SER A 76 6.05 -10.91 13.10
N PHE A 77 5.27 -10.55 12.09
CA PHE A 77 4.49 -9.31 12.07
C PHE A 77 3.34 -9.30 13.10
N ILE A 78 2.74 -10.46 13.36
CA ILE A 78 1.71 -10.60 14.40
C ILE A 78 2.34 -10.55 15.81
N ALA A 79 3.47 -11.23 16.00
CA ALA A 79 4.13 -11.29 17.30
C ALA A 79 4.77 -9.95 17.72
N ASN A 80 5.37 -9.23 16.76
CA ASN A 80 6.07 -7.97 16.99
C ASN A 80 5.61 -6.89 16.00
N PRO A 81 4.39 -6.33 16.12
CA PRO A 81 3.84 -5.42 15.14
C PRO A 81 4.61 -4.09 15.04
N LEU A 82 5.28 -3.66 16.11
CA LEU A 82 6.13 -2.46 16.07
C LEU A 82 7.32 -2.64 15.13
N GLU A 83 8.07 -3.74 15.28
CA GLU A 83 9.21 -4.05 14.43
C GLU A 83 8.76 -4.33 12.99
N GLY A 84 7.61 -5.00 12.82
CA GLY A 84 6.98 -5.22 11.54
C GLY A 84 6.64 -3.91 10.82
N THR A 85 6.09 -2.93 11.54
CA THR A 85 5.77 -1.61 10.99
C THR A 85 7.03 -0.86 10.54
N VAL A 86 8.10 -0.90 11.32
CA VAL A 86 9.41 -0.32 10.97
C VAL A 86 9.96 -0.99 9.70
N SER A 87 9.91 -2.31 9.62
CA SER A 87 10.38 -3.08 8.45
C SER A 87 9.58 -2.76 7.20
N LEU A 88 8.24 -2.70 7.29
CA LEU A 88 7.37 -2.30 6.19
C LEU A 88 7.64 -0.87 5.74
N THR A 89 7.82 0.06 6.68
CA THR A 89 8.17 1.45 6.36
C THR A 89 9.50 1.54 5.60
N MET A 90 10.49 0.75 5.99
CA MET A 90 11.78 0.68 5.28
C MET A 90 11.60 0.18 3.84
N LEU A 91 10.80 -0.86 3.64
CA LEU A 91 10.45 -1.38 2.30
C LEU A 91 9.73 -0.31 1.46
N VAL A 92 8.70 0.34 2.01
CA VAL A 92 7.95 1.40 1.31
C VAL A 92 8.87 2.55 0.94
N THR A 93 9.74 2.98 1.84
CA THR A 93 10.72 4.06 1.59
C THR A 93 11.70 3.66 0.48
N GLY A 94 12.19 2.42 0.48
CA GLY A 94 13.02 1.87 -0.59
C GLY A 94 12.32 1.87 -1.94
N PHE A 95 11.04 1.47 -1.99
CA PHE A 95 10.22 1.52 -3.19
C PHE A 95 9.98 2.95 -3.69
N LEU A 96 9.74 3.91 -2.78
CA LEU A 96 9.60 5.32 -3.15
C LEU A 96 10.88 5.85 -3.79
N LEU A 97 12.03 5.62 -3.19
CA LEU A 97 13.31 6.05 -3.74
C LEU A 97 13.59 5.40 -5.10
N ALA A 98 13.41 4.08 -5.20
CA ALA A 98 13.63 3.36 -6.46
C ALA A 98 12.69 3.86 -7.56
N SER A 99 11.38 3.99 -7.28
CA SER A 99 10.40 4.46 -8.25
C SER A 99 10.64 5.92 -8.67
N GLY A 100 11.01 6.77 -7.73
CA GLY A 100 11.37 8.17 -8.00
C GLY A 100 12.61 8.28 -8.88
N LEU A 101 13.66 7.50 -8.59
CA LEU A 101 14.88 7.45 -9.43
C LEU A 101 14.57 6.92 -10.84
N ILE A 102 13.76 5.88 -10.98
CA ILE A 102 13.34 5.36 -12.28
C ILE A 102 12.60 6.45 -13.08
N ARG A 103 11.68 7.19 -12.43
CA ARG A 103 10.97 8.29 -13.10
C ARG A 103 11.92 9.41 -13.54
N LEU A 104 12.92 9.77 -12.74
CA LEU A 104 13.93 10.74 -13.12
C LEU A 104 14.77 10.26 -14.30
N LEU A 105 15.20 9.00 -14.31
CA LEU A 105 15.92 8.39 -15.43
C LEU A 105 15.06 8.36 -16.70
N MET A 106 13.76 8.03 -16.58
CA MET A 106 12.83 8.09 -17.71
C MET A 106 12.62 9.51 -18.22
N ALA A 107 12.48 10.49 -17.32
CA ALA A 107 12.40 11.90 -17.70
C ALA A 107 13.63 12.32 -18.52
N TRP A 108 14.84 11.98 -18.05
CA TRP A 108 16.07 12.28 -18.77
C TRP A 108 16.08 11.68 -20.19
N ARG A 109 15.60 10.45 -20.33
CA ARG A 109 15.54 9.75 -21.61
C ARG A 109 14.46 10.31 -22.55
N MET A 110 13.40 10.86 -21.97
CA MET A 110 12.24 11.43 -22.71
C MET A 110 12.22 12.96 -22.74
N ARG A 111 13.37 13.62 -22.64
CA ARG A 111 13.48 15.09 -22.53
C ARG A 111 12.86 15.87 -23.68
N GLU A 112 12.65 15.26 -24.83
CA GLU A 112 12.00 15.87 -26.01
C GLU A 112 10.48 15.67 -26.02
N SER A 113 9.94 14.89 -25.07
CA SER A 113 8.51 14.59 -24.96
C SER A 113 7.78 15.58 -24.06
N ARG A 114 6.48 15.80 -24.33
CA ARG A 114 5.59 16.56 -23.43
C ARG A 114 5.49 15.97 -22.03
N LEU A 115 5.80 14.67 -21.88
CA LEU A 115 5.78 13.96 -20.60
C LEU A 115 7.01 14.26 -19.73
N PHE A 116 8.05 14.90 -20.26
CA PHE A 116 9.29 15.24 -19.55
C PHE A 116 9.01 15.93 -18.20
N TRP A 117 8.26 17.03 -18.24
CA TRP A 117 7.99 17.85 -17.07
C TRP A 117 7.17 17.09 -16.01
N ALA A 118 6.20 16.28 -16.45
CA ALA A 118 5.38 15.47 -15.54
C ALA A 118 6.22 14.40 -14.83
N LEU A 119 7.07 13.69 -15.58
CA LEU A 119 7.97 12.68 -15.03
C LEU A 119 9.04 13.28 -14.11
N LEU A 120 9.62 14.41 -14.52
CA LEU A 120 10.64 15.11 -13.76
C LEU A 120 10.08 15.59 -12.41
N PHE A 121 8.95 16.31 -12.45
CA PHE A 121 8.33 16.83 -11.22
C PHE A 121 7.87 15.69 -10.30
N SER A 122 7.16 14.70 -10.85
CA SER A 122 6.70 13.52 -10.07
C SER A 122 7.87 12.73 -9.48
N GLY A 123 8.93 12.50 -10.26
CA GLY A 123 10.13 11.79 -9.80
C GLY A 123 10.87 12.57 -8.71
N ALA A 124 11.07 13.89 -8.92
CA ALA A 124 11.72 14.75 -7.94
C ALA A 124 10.96 14.78 -6.59
N VAL A 125 9.64 14.99 -6.63
CA VAL A 125 8.79 14.96 -5.43
C VAL A 125 8.89 13.62 -4.71
N THR A 126 8.84 12.51 -5.46
CA THR A 126 8.91 11.17 -4.87
C THR A 126 10.28 10.90 -4.22
N VAL A 127 11.38 11.31 -4.86
CA VAL A 127 12.74 11.17 -4.28
C VAL A 127 12.92 12.06 -3.05
N LEU A 128 12.45 13.32 -3.12
CA LEU A 128 12.51 14.23 -1.98
C LEU A 128 11.71 13.68 -0.80
N LEU A 129 10.52 13.14 -1.04
CA LEU A 129 9.70 12.51 0.00
C LEU A 129 10.40 11.30 0.60
N GLY A 130 10.93 10.39 -0.23
CA GLY A 130 11.68 9.24 0.25
C GLY A 130 12.93 9.62 1.04
N GLY A 131 13.66 10.64 0.58
CA GLY A 131 14.83 11.21 1.29
C GLY A 131 14.46 11.84 2.63
N TYR A 132 13.35 12.58 2.68
CA TYR A 132 12.84 13.16 3.92
C TYR A 132 12.44 12.08 4.95
N ILE A 133 11.76 11.02 4.50
CA ILE A 133 11.39 9.88 5.33
C ILE A 133 12.67 9.21 5.87
N LEU A 134 13.66 9.01 5.01
CA LEU A 134 14.93 8.37 5.40
C LEU A 134 15.69 9.21 6.44
N ALA A 135 15.74 10.53 6.24
CA ALA A 135 16.41 11.47 7.16
C ALA A 135 15.72 11.53 8.54
N ASN A 136 14.39 11.33 8.58
CA ASN A 136 13.59 11.38 9.80
C ASN A 136 13.00 10.01 10.17
N PHE A 137 13.69 8.93 9.81
CA PHE A 137 13.13 7.57 9.86
C PHE A 137 12.64 7.18 11.26
N ALA A 138 13.40 7.49 12.31
CA ALA A 138 13.04 7.16 13.68
C ALA A 138 11.71 7.82 14.14
N ALA A 139 11.42 9.03 13.67
CA ALA A 139 10.22 9.76 14.04
C ALA A 139 9.00 9.34 13.20
N ILE A 140 9.21 8.95 11.94
CA ILE A 140 8.13 8.73 10.96
C ILE A 140 7.78 7.25 10.81
N SER A 141 8.70 6.33 11.10
CA SER A 141 8.56 4.90 10.79
C SER A 141 7.30 4.25 11.33
N LEU A 142 6.82 4.65 12.49
CA LEU A 142 5.62 4.08 13.10
C LEU A 142 4.32 4.67 12.57
N SER A 143 4.34 5.85 11.95
CA SER A 143 3.13 6.55 11.50
C SER A 143 2.96 6.57 9.98
N LEU A 144 4.03 6.31 9.22
CA LEU A 144 4.04 6.47 7.77
C LEU A 144 2.95 5.67 7.06
N LEU A 145 2.82 4.39 7.39
CA LEU A 145 1.83 3.51 6.74
C LEU A 145 0.41 4.00 7.00
N GLY A 146 0.13 4.43 8.23
CA GLY A 146 -1.18 4.97 8.59
C GLY A 146 -1.49 6.29 7.88
N ILE A 147 -0.49 7.17 7.73
CA ILE A 147 -0.65 8.43 6.99
C ILE A 147 -0.91 8.14 5.51
N LEU A 148 -0.11 7.28 4.88
CA LEU A 148 -0.28 6.93 3.47
C LEU A 148 -1.66 6.31 3.22
N PHE A 149 -2.04 5.34 4.04
CA PHE A 149 -3.34 4.66 3.94
C PHE A 149 -4.51 5.62 4.20
N GLY A 150 -4.36 6.50 5.18
CA GLY A 150 -5.38 7.52 5.48
C GLY A 150 -5.58 8.49 4.32
N ILE A 151 -4.49 8.96 3.68
CA ILE A 151 -4.58 9.82 2.50
C ILE A 151 -5.22 9.05 1.32
N GLU A 152 -4.84 7.80 1.08
CA GLU A 152 -5.42 6.95 0.04
C GLU A 152 -6.94 6.81 0.24
N LEU A 153 -7.40 6.47 1.45
CA LEU A 153 -8.83 6.37 1.77
C LEU A 153 -9.58 7.69 1.57
N LEU A 154 -8.96 8.84 1.88
CA LEU A 154 -9.58 10.15 1.65
C LEU A 154 -9.74 10.44 0.15
N VAL A 155 -8.68 10.19 -0.63
CA VAL A 155 -8.69 10.43 -2.09
C VAL A 155 -9.70 9.51 -2.78
N ASP A 156 -9.66 8.22 -2.45
CA ASP A 156 -10.59 7.22 -3.00
C ASP A 156 -12.04 7.50 -2.58
N GLY A 157 -12.24 7.83 -1.29
CA GLY A 157 -13.54 8.21 -0.77
C GLY A 157 -14.13 9.44 -1.49
N ALA A 158 -13.33 10.48 -1.66
CA ALA A 158 -13.73 11.67 -2.42
C ALA A 158 -14.01 11.35 -3.90
N GLY A 159 -13.19 10.50 -4.51
CA GLY A 159 -13.36 10.01 -5.88
C GLY A 159 -14.68 9.25 -6.06
N LEU A 160 -15.01 8.34 -5.15
CA LEU A 160 -16.27 7.59 -5.16
C LEU A 160 -17.50 8.45 -4.95
N ILE A 161 -17.41 9.47 -4.07
CA ILE A 161 -18.47 10.45 -3.87
C ILE A 161 -18.69 11.22 -5.18
N GLY A 162 -17.62 11.75 -5.78
CA GLY A 162 -17.68 12.47 -7.06
C GLY A 162 -18.28 11.63 -8.18
N PHE A 163 -17.86 10.38 -8.30
CA PHE A 163 -18.38 9.42 -9.28
C PHE A 163 -19.86 9.10 -9.04
N GLY A 164 -20.27 8.90 -7.79
CA GLY A 164 -21.66 8.65 -7.43
C GLY A 164 -22.57 9.84 -7.76
N LEU A 165 -22.11 11.07 -7.51
CA LEU A 165 -22.84 12.30 -7.87
C LEU A 165 -22.93 12.49 -9.40
N PHE A 166 -21.86 12.16 -10.13
CA PHE A 166 -21.86 12.17 -11.60
C PHE A 166 -22.91 11.21 -12.17
N LEU A 167 -22.98 9.97 -11.66
CA LEU A 167 -23.99 8.99 -12.05
C LEU A 167 -25.41 9.45 -11.75
N ARG A 168 -25.62 10.22 -10.68
CA ARG A 168 -26.92 10.84 -10.37
C ARG A 168 -27.35 11.80 -11.46
N ASN A 169 -26.44 12.65 -11.96
CA ASN A 169 -26.73 13.64 -12.99
C ASN A 169 -27.00 13.05 -14.38
N LEU A 170 -26.46 11.85 -14.66
CA LEU A 170 -26.72 11.13 -15.92
C LEU A 170 -28.11 10.48 -15.97
N ARG A 171 -28.81 10.39 -14.83
CA ARG A 171 -30.15 9.79 -14.74
C ARG A 171 -31.29 10.80 -14.78
N LEU A 172 -30.99 12.08 -14.97
CA LEU A 172 -31.94 13.15 -15.25
C LEU A 172 -32.04 13.39 -16.76
#